data_4e3d12059517e7ba8c790505c834f736
#
_entry.id   4e3d12059517e7ba8c790505c834f736
#
_cell.length_a   1.000
_cell.length_b   1.000
_cell.length_c   1.000
_cell.angle_alpha   90.00
_cell.angle_beta   90.00
_cell.angle_gamma   90.00
#
_symmetry.space_group_name_H-M   'P 1'
#
loop_
_entity.id
_entity.type
_entity.pdbx_description
1 polymer ?
#
loop_
_entity_poly.entity_id
_entity_poly.type
_entity_poly.pdbx_seq_one_letter_code
_entity_poly.pdbx_strand_id
1 'polypeptide(L)'
;MPAPYQPSLLRLLHGDIALLVPLAWITGLLVYSAHDGRFGRLPFSLPGEWIDIHGTAGVVLWPIALLFGFYALTAGRARLRQPANAIALLALSLAVGSGKLMQEDWLRDGRLDHLVYAVHLLA
;
A
#
# COMPACT_ATOMS: atom_id res chain seq x y z
N MET A 1 29.34 23.21 -2.61
CA MET A 1 28.46 22.20 -3.18
C MET A 1 27.06 22.42 -2.67
N PRO A 2 26.13 22.74 -3.52
CA PRO A 2 24.76 22.76 -3.06
C PRO A 2 24.39 21.35 -2.61
N ALA A 3 23.64 21.28 -1.52
CA ALA A 3 23.07 20.01 -1.08
C ALA A 3 22.37 19.35 -2.27
N PRO A 4 22.45 18.03 -2.43
CA PRO A 4 21.73 17.37 -3.49
C PRO A 4 20.28 17.80 -3.43
N TYR A 5 19.83 18.35 -4.53
CA TYR A 5 18.46 18.81 -4.66
C TYR A 5 17.53 17.67 -4.29
N GLN A 6 16.87 17.82 -3.16
CA GLN A 6 15.71 16.99 -2.90
C GLN A 6 14.54 17.67 -3.55
N PRO A 7 14.04 17.11 -4.64
CA PRO A 7 12.89 17.70 -5.29
C PRO A 7 11.78 17.82 -4.26
N SER A 8 11.15 18.96 -4.18
CA SER A 8 9.93 19.15 -3.39
C SER A 8 8.89 18.07 -3.74
N LEU A 9 8.93 17.56 -4.98
CA LEU A 9 8.11 16.43 -5.42
C LEU A 9 8.39 15.17 -4.61
N LEU A 10 9.65 14.83 -4.34
CA LEU A 10 9.97 13.63 -3.54
C LEU A 10 9.47 13.76 -2.09
N ARG A 11 9.59 14.94 -1.51
CA ARG A 11 9.05 15.22 -0.18
C ARG A 11 7.53 15.12 -0.17
N LEU A 12 6.89 15.65 -1.21
CA LEU A 12 5.44 15.59 -1.36
C LEU A 12 4.98 14.14 -1.50
N LEU A 13 5.62 13.35 -2.35
CA LEU A 13 5.29 11.93 -2.54
C LEU A 13 5.47 11.14 -1.23
N HIS A 14 6.56 11.37 -0.53
CA HIS A 14 6.80 10.71 0.76
C HIS A 14 5.77 11.11 1.80
N GLY A 15 5.40 12.40 1.86
CA GLY A 15 4.37 12.89 2.76
C GLY A 15 3.00 12.31 2.45
N ASP A 16 2.64 12.21 1.18
CA ASP A 16 1.39 11.60 0.73
C ASP A 16 1.33 10.13 1.14
N ILE A 17 2.41 9.38 0.94
CA ILE A 17 2.50 7.98 1.36
C ILE A 17 2.39 7.87 2.88
N ALA A 18 3.07 8.76 3.62
CA ALA A 18 3.03 8.77 5.07
C ALA A 18 1.62 9.02 5.64
N LEU A 19 0.74 9.68 4.88
CA LEU A 19 -0.66 9.88 5.25
C LEU A 19 -1.55 8.74 4.75
N LEU A 20 -1.37 8.33 3.50
CA LEU A 20 -2.27 7.37 2.84
C LEU A 20 -2.06 5.94 3.31
N VAL A 21 -0.82 5.54 3.61
CA VAL A 21 -0.54 4.17 4.06
C VAL A 21 -1.19 3.87 5.42
N PRO A 22 -1.04 4.70 6.45
CA PRO A 22 -1.78 4.48 7.70
C PRO A 22 -3.30 4.49 7.51
N LEU A 23 -3.83 5.39 6.69
CA LEU A 23 -5.26 5.44 6.38
C LEU A 23 -5.71 4.15 5.69
N ALA A 24 -4.99 3.70 4.68
CA ALA A 24 -5.29 2.46 3.99
C ALA A 24 -5.15 1.25 4.92
N TRP A 25 -4.17 1.24 5.80
CA TRP A 25 -3.97 0.16 6.76
C TRP A 25 -5.13 0.07 7.76
N ILE A 26 -5.52 1.21 8.34
CA ILE A 26 -6.63 1.26 9.30
C ILE A 26 -7.94 0.86 8.64
N THR A 27 -8.26 1.42 7.47
CA THR A 27 -9.48 1.08 6.74
C THR A 27 -9.46 -0.37 6.27
N GLY A 28 -8.31 -0.88 5.84
CA GLY A 28 -8.13 -2.28 5.47
C GLY A 28 -8.35 -3.22 6.64
N LEU A 29 -7.89 -2.86 7.83
CA LEU A 29 -8.13 -3.62 9.04
C LEU A 29 -9.62 -3.67 9.40
N LEU A 30 -10.34 -2.56 9.23
CA LEU A 30 -11.78 -2.52 9.44
C LEU A 30 -12.52 -3.41 8.44
N VAL A 31 -12.13 -3.38 7.16
CA VAL A 31 -12.69 -4.26 6.12
C VAL A 31 -12.40 -5.71 6.45
N TYR A 32 -11.17 -6.03 6.79
CA TYR A 32 -10.77 -7.38 7.18
C TYR A 32 -11.60 -7.89 8.36
N SER A 33 -11.72 -7.10 9.41
CA SER A 33 -12.48 -7.48 10.61
C SER A 33 -13.95 -7.72 10.30
N ALA A 34 -14.54 -6.93 9.41
CA ALA A 34 -15.95 -7.05 9.05
C ALA A 34 -16.24 -8.25 8.14
N HIS A 35 -15.34 -8.54 7.19
CA HIS A 35 -15.63 -9.48 6.10
C HIS A 35 -14.87 -10.80 6.18
N ASP A 36 -13.73 -10.87 6.84
CA ASP A 36 -12.91 -12.09 6.93
C ASP A 36 -12.74 -12.55 8.38
N GLY A 37 -11.84 -11.90 9.11
CA GLY A 37 -11.58 -12.21 10.51
C GLY A 37 -10.92 -13.55 10.80
N ARG A 38 -10.25 -14.18 9.81
CA ARG A 38 -9.66 -15.53 9.99
C ARG A 38 -8.56 -15.59 11.04
N PHE A 39 -7.85 -14.48 11.24
CA PHE A 39 -6.78 -14.39 12.25
C PHE A 39 -7.23 -13.64 13.51
N GLY A 40 -8.52 -13.35 13.63
CA GLY A 40 -9.10 -12.58 14.72
C GLY A 40 -9.86 -11.37 14.21
N ARG A 41 -10.77 -10.88 15.02
CA ARG A 41 -11.57 -9.69 14.70
C ARG A 41 -11.33 -8.62 15.73
N LEU A 42 -11.53 -7.36 15.32
CA LEU A 42 -11.54 -6.26 16.27
C LEU A 42 -12.69 -6.44 17.28
N PRO A 43 -12.50 -6.00 18.55
CA PRO A 43 -13.53 -6.13 19.58
C PRO A 43 -14.70 -5.18 19.37
N PHE A 44 -14.71 -4.39 18.30
CA PHE A 44 -15.75 -3.44 17.97
C PHE A 44 -15.98 -3.43 16.46
N SER A 45 -17.13 -2.96 16.03
CA SER A 45 -17.42 -2.70 14.63
C SER A 45 -17.84 -1.24 14.47
N LEU A 46 -17.33 -0.60 13.42
CA LEU A 46 -17.68 0.76 13.07
C LEU A 46 -18.62 0.75 11.86
N PRO A 47 -19.79 1.38 11.92
CA PRO A 47 -20.65 1.50 10.75
C PRO A 47 -20.00 2.39 9.70
N GLY A 48 -20.15 2.04 8.43
CA GLY A 48 -19.65 2.83 7.32
C GLY A 48 -19.21 1.98 6.13
N GLU A 49 -19.00 2.64 5.03
CA GLU A 49 -18.57 2.03 3.76
C GLU A 49 -17.03 1.93 3.71
N TRP A 50 -16.44 1.17 4.61
CA TRP A 50 -14.98 1.09 4.75
C TRP A 50 -14.30 0.45 3.56
N ILE A 51 -14.97 -0.46 2.86
CA ILE A 51 -14.42 -1.06 1.65
C ILE A 51 -14.22 -0.02 0.54
N ASP A 52 -15.16 0.91 0.41
CA ASP A 52 -15.05 1.99 -0.57
C ASP A 52 -13.97 2.99 -0.19
N ILE A 53 -13.86 3.32 1.09
CA ILE A 53 -12.82 4.22 1.60
C ILE A 53 -11.44 3.58 1.40
N HIS A 54 -11.30 2.30 1.74
CA HIS A 54 -10.05 1.57 1.53
C HIS A 54 -9.69 1.48 0.06
N GLY A 55 -10.65 1.14 -0.80
CA GLY A 55 -10.46 1.07 -2.24
C GLY A 55 -10.06 2.41 -2.85
N THR A 56 -10.72 3.50 -2.42
CA THR A 56 -10.40 4.85 -2.88
C THR A 56 -8.99 5.27 -2.46
N ALA A 57 -8.62 5.00 -1.21
CA ALA A 57 -7.25 5.26 -0.74
C ALA A 57 -6.23 4.49 -1.58
N GLY A 58 -6.52 3.25 -1.94
CA GLY A 58 -5.66 2.43 -2.79
C GLY A 58 -5.53 2.99 -4.21
N VAL A 59 -6.61 3.45 -4.80
CA VAL A 59 -6.60 4.06 -6.14
C VAL A 59 -5.76 5.34 -6.15
N VAL A 60 -5.88 6.18 -5.15
CA VAL A 60 -5.09 7.40 -5.02
C VAL A 60 -3.62 7.06 -4.76
N LEU A 61 -3.38 6.08 -3.92
CA LEU A 61 -2.03 5.66 -3.55
C LEU A 61 -1.26 5.04 -4.72
N TRP A 62 -1.94 4.39 -5.66
CA TRP A 62 -1.32 3.65 -6.75
C TRP A 62 -0.37 4.49 -7.60
N PRO A 63 -0.80 5.62 -8.22
CA PRO A 63 0.11 6.45 -9.00
C PRO A 63 1.20 7.10 -8.14
N ILE A 64 0.88 7.46 -6.91
CA ILE A 64 1.85 8.03 -5.96
C ILE A 64 2.94 7.01 -5.64
N ALA A 65 2.56 5.76 -5.39
CA ALA A 65 3.49 4.67 -5.11
C ALA A 65 4.37 4.35 -6.32
N LEU A 66 3.83 4.40 -7.54
CA LEU A 66 4.59 4.21 -8.76
C LEU A 66 5.66 5.27 -8.93
N LEU A 67 5.31 6.55 -8.76
CA LEU A 67 6.26 7.66 -8.85
C LEU A 67 7.31 7.57 -7.75
N PHE A 68 6.88 7.28 -6.53
CA PHE A 68 7.79 7.11 -5.41
C PHE A 68 8.76 5.96 -5.65
N GLY A 69 8.28 4.82 -6.14
CA GLY A 69 9.10 3.67 -6.49
C GLY A 69 10.12 4.00 -7.57
N PHE A 70 9.71 4.71 -8.61
CA PHE A 70 10.60 5.17 -9.64
C PHE A 70 11.74 6.05 -9.08
N TYR A 71 11.41 7.02 -8.25
CA TYR A 71 12.42 7.87 -7.61
C TYR A 71 13.28 7.11 -6.63
N ALA A 72 12.72 6.18 -5.87
CA ALA A 72 13.48 5.36 -4.94
C ALA A 72 14.50 4.47 -5.64
N LEU A 73 14.14 3.91 -6.80
CA LEU A 73 15.01 3.03 -7.58
C LEU A 73 16.05 3.80 -8.41
N THR A 74 15.86 5.09 -8.62
CA THR A 74 16.78 5.94 -9.38
C THR A 74 17.55 6.88 -8.47
N ALA A 75 16.98 8.03 -8.13
CA ALA A 75 17.64 9.06 -7.33
C ALA A 75 17.89 8.62 -5.88
N GLY A 76 16.99 7.82 -5.31
CA GLY A 76 17.09 7.33 -3.93
C GLY A 76 17.76 5.97 -3.78
N ARG A 77 18.37 5.43 -4.83
CA ARG A 77 18.90 4.07 -4.85
C ARG A 77 19.90 3.78 -3.73
N ALA A 78 20.70 4.76 -3.37
CA ALA A 78 21.67 4.62 -2.29
C ALA A 78 21.01 4.34 -0.93
N ARG A 79 19.82 4.86 -0.70
CA ARG A 79 19.06 4.64 0.54
C ARG A 79 18.52 3.23 0.66
N LEU A 80 18.35 2.53 -0.46
CA LEU A 80 17.88 1.14 -0.48
C LEU A 80 18.95 0.15 -0.01
N ARG A 81 20.18 0.59 0.18
CA ARG A 81 21.23 -0.23 0.81
C ARG A 81 20.91 -0.51 2.28
N GLN A 82 20.10 0.31 2.92
CA GLN A 82 19.62 0.01 4.27
C GLN A 82 18.47 -0.99 4.17
N PRO A 83 18.58 -2.14 4.84
CA PRO A 83 17.56 -3.20 4.73
C PRO A 83 16.15 -2.74 5.09
N ALA A 84 16.02 -1.86 6.08
CA ALA A 84 14.72 -1.32 6.49
C ALA A 84 14.01 -0.58 5.34
N ASN A 85 14.75 0.23 4.57
CA ASN A 85 14.20 0.95 3.44
C ASN A 85 13.82 0.03 2.30
N ALA A 86 14.65 -0.97 2.02
CA ALA A 86 14.36 -1.97 0.98
C ALA A 86 13.14 -2.80 1.33
N ILE A 87 13.02 -3.24 2.58
CA ILE A 87 11.87 -4.01 3.07
C ILE A 87 10.59 -3.16 3.01
N ALA A 88 10.67 -1.90 3.42
CA ALA A 88 9.53 -0.98 3.37
C ALA A 88 9.04 -0.77 1.93
N LEU A 89 9.97 -0.57 0.98
CA LEU A 89 9.61 -0.41 -0.43
C LEU A 89 9.00 -1.69 -1.00
N LEU A 90 9.56 -2.85 -0.65
CA LEU A 90 9.01 -4.15 -1.07
C LEU A 90 7.60 -4.35 -0.52
N ALA A 91 7.40 -4.10 0.76
CA ALA A 91 6.08 -4.24 1.39
C ALA A 91 5.06 -3.30 0.76
N LEU A 92 5.41 -2.04 0.52
CA LEU A 92 4.56 -1.08 -0.17
C LEU A 92 4.20 -1.57 -1.57
N SER A 93 5.19 -2.06 -2.33
CA SER A 93 5.00 -2.54 -3.69
C SER A 93 4.06 -3.76 -3.73
N LEU A 94 4.23 -4.70 -2.80
CA LEU A 94 3.37 -5.87 -2.70
C LEU A 94 1.94 -5.48 -2.29
N ALA A 95 1.79 -4.60 -1.31
CA ALA A 95 0.47 -4.16 -0.85
C ALA A 95 -0.30 -3.43 -1.95
N VAL A 96 0.34 -2.46 -2.60
CA VAL A 96 -0.29 -1.66 -3.66
C VAL A 96 -0.53 -2.51 -4.91
N GLY A 97 0.45 -3.31 -5.32
CA GLY A 97 0.32 -4.17 -6.50
C GLY A 97 -0.75 -5.22 -6.35
N SER A 98 -0.80 -5.91 -5.22
CA SER A 98 -1.82 -6.93 -4.95
C SER A 98 -3.21 -6.30 -4.83
N GLY A 99 -3.33 -5.14 -4.18
CA GLY A 99 -4.59 -4.41 -4.10
C GLY A 99 -5.10 -4.00 -5.49
N LYS A 100 -4.21 -3.56 -6.37
CA LYS A 100 -4.57 -3.20 -7.74
C LYS A 100 -5.05 -4.40 -8.52
N LEU A 101 -4.38 -5.55 -8.41
CA LEU A 101 -4.81 -6.78 -9.07
C LEU A 101 -6.20 -7.23 -8.59
N MET A 102 -6.48 -7.11 -7.30
CA MET A 102 -7.79 -7.42 -6.75
C MET A 102 -8.87 -6.48 -7.26
N GLN A 103 -8.55 -5.19 -7.38
CA GLN A 103 -9.50 -4.18 -7.82
C GLN A 103 -9.88 -4.33 -9.29
N GLU A 104 -8.92 -4.66 -10.15
CA GLU A 104 -9.14 -4.78 -11.58
C GLU A 104 -9.79 -6.09 -12.01
N ASP A 105 -9.96 -7.02 -11.09
CA ASP A 105 -10.59 -8.31 -11.35
C ASP A 105 -9.95 -9.07 -12.53
N TRP A 106 -8.64 -8.92 -12.68
CA TRP A 106 -7.87 -9.57 -13.75
C TRP A 106 -7.72 -11.07 -13.54
N LEU A 107 -7.80 -11.50 -12.29
CA LEU A 107 -7.58 -12.88 -11.90
C LEU A 107 -8.91 -13.51 -11.51
N ARG A 108 -9.57 -14.14 -12.48
CA ARG A 108 -10.84 -14.84 -12.26
C ARG A 108 -10.65 -16.27 -11.77
N ASP A 109 -9.42 -16.77 -11.83
CA ASP A 109 -9.08 -18.06 -11.27
C ASP A 109 -9.06 -17.96 -9.74
N GLY A 110 -9.93 -18.73 -9.07
CA GLY A 110 -10.05 -18.68 -7.62
C GLY A 110 -8.77 -18.97 -6.85
N ARG A 111 -7.83 -19.71 -7.42
CA ARG A 111 -6.52 -19.98 -6.80
C ARG A 111 -5.65 -18.73 -6.76
N LEU A 112 -5.60 -17.99 -7.86
CA LEU A 112 -4.80 -16.77 -7.97
C LEU A 112 -5.41 -15.66 -7.11
N ASP A 113 -6.74 -15.56 -7.06
CA ASP A 113 -7.42 -14.61 -6.20
C ASP A 113 -7.08 -14.85 -4.73
N HIS A 114 -7.09 -16.08 -4.26
CA HIS A 114 -6.73 -16.41 -2.89
C HIS A 114 -5.27 -16.08 -2.59
N LEU A 115 -4.36 -16.36 -3.52
CA LEU A 115 -2.95 -16.04 -3.36
C LEU A 115 -2.72 -14.53 -3.30
N VAL A 116 -3.32 -13.78 -4.22
CA VAL A 116 -3.20 -12.31 -4.27
C VAL A 116 -3.79 -11.69 -3.01
N TYR A 117 -4.93 -12.18 -2.55
CA TYR A 117 -5.53 -11.71 -1.29
C TYR A 117 -4.62 -11.99 -0.10
N ALA A 118 -4.03 -13.18 -0.01
CA ALA A 118 -3.11 -13.51 1.07
C ALA A 118 -1.88 -12.61 1.05
N VAL A 119 -1.30 -12.33 -0.12
CA VAL A 119 -0.17 -11.40 -0.27
C VAL A 119 -0.59 -10.00 0.19
N HIS A 120 -1.76 -9.54 -0.22
CA HIS A 120 -2.26 -8.22 0.18
C HIS A 120 -2.45 -8.11 1.69
N LEU A 121 -3.02 -9.15 2.29
CA LEU A 121 -3.30 -9.17 3.73
C LEU A 121 -2.01 -9.15 4.56
N LEU A 122 -0.98 -9.85 4.10
CA LEU A 122 0.27 -10.00 4.84
C LEU A 122 1.30 -8.91 4.53
N ALA A 123 1.12 -8.18 3.47
CA ALA A 123 2.03 -7.09 3.11
C ALA A 123 1.77 -5.85 3.97
#